data_ce522ab41dc5ada8ccdd7bce1c2362f5
#
_entry.id   ce522ab41dc5ada8ccdd7bce1c2362f5
#
_cell.length_a   1.000
_cell.length_b   1.000
_cell.length_c   1.000
_cell.angle_alpha   90.00
_cell.angle_beta   90.00
_cell.angle_gamma   90.00
#
_symmetry.space_group_name_H-M   'P 1'
#
loop_
_entity.id
_entity.type
_entity.pdbx_description
1 polymer ?
#
loop_
_entity_poly.entity_id
_entity_poly.type
_entity_poly.pdbx_seq_one_letter_code
_entity_poly.pdbx_strand_id
1 'polypeptide(L)'
;MGSNNAESPRLLTVAACQLGPVHLADSREDVLKRMFALLNHAAKEGAKLAVFPELAFTTFFPRYLIEGEDLGQYFDIEDSNKGGIEQSPNVKPLFDHARSLGIDVYVGYAERSVQKDGSHIDYNSSAYYSAQTNEVVGKYRKVHLPGTVEPRTAPGAFQQLEKRYFRNGDLGFPAFRAPGLVEGALKKSSSTDDPVKTAGKGDPIIGMLICNDRRWPEAWRVYGLQGMEIMCCGYNTTAFATTSEGHMVDLSPEAAEEEVLLHHKLSCQGNSYMNGCFSINVAKTGAEDGHPLVGGTMIVHPLGHIIKEAKTKEDEVVIATIDLADCRRLKTTVFAFEKHRRPEHYHSILERTGVIEPELL
;
A
#
# COMPACT_ATOMS: atom_id res chain seq x y z
N MET A 1 -5.43 42.72 6.11
CA MET A 1 -6.27 41.74 6.81
C MET A 1 -6.76 40.76 5.77
N GLY A 2 -6.07 39.66 5.59
CA GLY A 2 -6.46 38.61 4.64
C GLY A 2 -7.61 37.81 5.25
N SER A 3 -8.72 37.70 4.54
CA SER A 3 -9.81 36.79 4.91
C SER A 3 -9.25 35.38 4.99
N ASN A 4 -9.20 34.79 6.17
CA ASN A 4 -9.03 33.36 6.34
C ASN A 4 -10.28 32.68 5.74
N ASN A 5 -10.28 32.45 4.44
CA ASN A 5 -11.17 31.48 3.84
C ASN A 5 -10.68 30.10 4.27
N ALA A 6 -11.06 29.67 5.48
CA ALA A 6 -10.91 28.28 5.86
C ALA A 6 -11.68 27.45 4.81
N GLU A 7 -10.98 26.60 4.09
CA GLU A 7 -11.63 25.67 3.16
C GLU A 7 -12.62 24.80 3.96
N SER A 8 -13.75 24.46 3.36
CA SER A 8 -14.72 23.57 4.01
C SER A 8 -14.07 22.23 4.31
N PRO A 9 -14.24 21.66 5.51
CA PRO A 9 -13.67 20.37 5.87
C PRO A 9 -14.08 19.27 4.87
N ARG A 10 -13.11 18.42 4.51
CA ARG A 10 -13.33 17.24 3.66
C ARG A 10 -13.06 15.99 4.51
N LEU A 11 -14.00 15.73 5.43
CA LEU A 11 -13.88 14.66 6.42
C LEU A 11 -14.07 13.28 5.79
N LEU A 12 -13.19 12.37 6.14
CA LEU A 12 -13.23 10.98 5.72
C LEU A 12 -12.80 10.06 6.87
N THR A 13 -13.64 9.13 7.26
CA THR A 13 -13.27 8.08 8.22
C THR A 13 -12.65 6.91 7.46
N VAL A 14 -11.44 6.53 7.85
CA VAL A 14 -10.64 5.47 7.23
C VAL A 14 -10.28 4.40 8.24
N ALA A 15 -10.10 3.17 7.78
CA ALA A 15 -9.72 2.01 8.58
C ALA A 15 -8.47 1.33 8.02
N ALA A 16 -7.48 1.12 8.88
CA ALA A 16 -6.34 0.25 8.61
C ALA A 16 -6.63 -1.11 9.27
N CYS A 17 -6.91 -2.12 8.44
CA CYS A 17 -7.34 -3.46 8.83
C CYS A 17 -6.12 -4.38 8.94
N GLN A 18 -5.44 -4.36 10.08
CA GLN A 18 -4.33 -5.27 10.38
C GLN A 18 -4.82 -6.71 10.42
N LEU A 19 -4.05 -7.62 9.82
CA LEU A 19 -4.25 -9.06 9.98
C LEU A 19 -3.18 -9.63 10.92
N GLY A 20 -3.59 -10.40 11.90
CA GLY A 20 -2.72 -11.33 12.64
C GLY A 20 -2.12 -12.38 11.70
N PRO A 21 -1.36 -13.34 12.22
CA PRO A 21 -0.67 -14.33 11.40
C PRO A 21 -1.66 -15.09 10.50
N VAL A 22 -1.25 -15.34 9.26
CA VAL A 22 -1.93 -16.22 8.30
C VAL A 22 -0.99 -17.38 8.00
N HIS A 23 -1.32 -18.56 8.48
CA HIS A 23 -0.47 -19.75 8.39
C HIS A 23 -0.63 -20.48 7.05
N LEU A 24 0.35 -21.32 6.70
CA LEU A 24 0.26 -22.20 5.52
C LEU A 24 -0.97 -23.13 5.58
N ALA A 25 -1.38 -23.50 6.78
CA ALA A 25 -2.54 -24.38 6.99
C ALA A 25 -3.89 -23.65 6.94
N ASP A 26 -3.90 -22.32 6.97
CA ASP A 26 -5.14 -21.54 6.97
C ASP A 26 -5.78 -21.57 5.56
N SER A 27 -7.06 -21.87 5.53
CA SER A 27 -7.82 -21.78 4.28
C SER A 27 -8.09 -20.31 3.89
N ARG A 28 -8.19 -20.03 2.60
CA ARG A 28 -8.63 -18.70 2.13
C ARG A 28 -10.02 -18.32 2.68
N GLU A 29 -10.89 -19.30 2.89
CA GLU A 29 -12.21 -19.08 3.49
C GLU A 29 -12.10 -18.57 4.93
N ASP A 30 -11.22 -19.14 5.74
CA ASP A 30 -11.04 -18.70 7.13
C ASP A 30 -10.38 -17.31 7.20
N VAL A 31 -9.45 -17.02 6.31
CA VAL A 31 -8.88 -15.66 6.17
C VAL A 31 -9.97 -14.66 5.76
N LEU A 32 -10.83 -14.99 4.80
CA LEU A 32 -11.96 -14.14 4.40
C LEU A 32 -12.93 -13.88 5.55
N LYS A 33 -13.24 -14.86 6.39
CA LYS A 33 -14.08 -14.66 7.58
C LYS A 33 -13.48 -13.60 8.52
N ARG A 34 -12.16 -13.64 8.73
CA ARG A 34 -11.43 -12.63 9.53
C ARG A 34 -11.52 -11.24 8.85
N MET A 35 -11.28 -11.17 7.54
CA MET A 35 -11.40 -9.91 6.78
C MET A 35 -12.82 -9.34 6.83
N PHE A 36 -13.86 -10.17 6.77
CA PHE A 36 -15.25 -9.73 6.94
C PHE A 36 -15.51 -9.18 8.34
N ALA A 37 -14.96 -9.80 9.37
CA ALA A 37 -15.10 -9.31 10.76
C ALA A 37 -14.45 -7.91 10.90
N LEU A 38 -13.28 -7.71 10.32
CA LEU A 38 -12.60 -6.40 10.29
C LEU A 38 -13.39 -5.35 9.51
N LEU A 39 -13.95 -5.70 8.35
CA LEU A 39 -14.83 -4.80 7.57
C LEU A 39 -16.11 -4.44 8.33
N ASN A 40 -16.76 -5.39 8.97
CA ASN A 40 -17.95 -5.13 9.79
C ASN A 40 -17.62 -4.17 10.94
N HIS A 41 -16.47 -4.34 11.58
CA HIS A 41 -16.01 -3.40 12.62
C HIS A 41 -15.76 -2.01 12.03
N ALA A 42 -15.04 -1.91 10.92
CA ALA A 42 -14.79 -0.64 10.23
C ALA A 42 -16.11 0.08 9.85
N ALA A 43 -17.08 -0.67 9.30
CA ALA A 43 -18.40 -0.14 8.94
C ALA A 43 -19.15 0.42 10.15
N LYS A 44 -19.15 -0.33 11.26
CA LYS A 44 -19.81 0.09 12.51
C LYS A 44 -19.26 1.41 13.05
N GLU A 45 -17.97 1.63 12.86
CA GLU A 45 -17.28 2.87 13.27
C GLU A 45 -17.34 3.97 12.18
N GLY A 46 -18.11 3.77 11.11
CA GLY A 46 -18.36 4.76 10.06
C GLY A 46 -17.27 4.92 9.03
N ALA A 47 -16.32 3.98 8.93
CA ALA A 47 -15.29 4.02 7.90
C ALA A 47 -15.89 3.93 6.49
N LYS A 48 -15.31 4.67 5.55
CA LYS A 48 -15.66 4.67 4.12
C LYS A 48 -14.57 4.05 3.25
N LEU A 49 -13.36 3.89 3.80
CA LEU A 49 -12.23 3.23 3.16
C LEU A 49 -11.59 2.27 4.16
N ALA A 50 -11.43 1.01 3.77
CA ALA A 50 -10.67 -0.01 4.48
C ALA A 50 -9.44 -0.43 3.68
N VAL A 51 -8.28 -0.45 4.32
CA VAL A 51 -7.00 -0.84 3.73
C VAL A 51 -6.54 -2.14 4.37
N PHE A 52 -6.23 -3.16 3.56
CA PHE A 52 -5.72 -4.47 3.97
C PHE A 52 -4.23 -4.64 3.61
N PRO A 53 -3.53 -5.62 4.20
CA PRO A 53 -2.12 -5.87 3.93
C PRO A 53 -1.83 -6.35 2.49
N GLU A 54 -0.54 -6.43 2.17
CA GLU A 54 0.03 -7.16 1.05
C GLU A 54 -0.29 -8.66 1.17
N LEU A 55 -0.63 -9.33 0.03
CA LEU A 55 -0.95 -10.76 -0.03
C LEU A 55 -1.90 -11.17 1.10
N ALA A 56 -3.00 -10.42 1.25
CA ALA A 56 -3.88 -10.51 2.41
C ALA A 56 -4.60 -11.86 2.55
N PHE A 57 -4.84 -12.57 1.44
CA PHE A 57 -5.64 -13.80 1.40
C PHE A 57 -4.87 -15.07 1.74
N THR A 58 -3.55 -14.99 1.89
CA THR A 58 -2.67 -16.15 2.09
C THR A 58 -1.56 -15.83 3.07
N THR A 59 -0.84 -16.85 3.58
CA THR A 59 0.47 -16.61 4.18
C THR A 59 1.38 -15.82 3.23
N PHE A 60 2.43 -15.21 3.75
CA PHE A 60 3.45 -14.59 2.90
C PHE A 60 4.30 -15.69 2.23
N PHE A 61 3.73 -16.35 1.23
CA PHE A 61 4.31 -17.53 0.59
C PHE A 61 5.70 -17.30 -0.08
N PRO A 62 6.13 -16.07 -0.46
CA PRO A 62 7.49 -15.87 -0.96
C PRO A 62 8.61 -16.23 0.04
N ARG A 63 8.26 -16.54 1.26
CA ARG A 63 9.14 -17.05 2.32
C ARG A 63 9.51 -18.53 2.13
N TYR A 64 8.77 -19.24 1.28
CA TYR A 64 8.94 -20.67 1.04
C TYR A 64 9.36 -20.96 -0.40
N LEU A 65 10.19 -22.00 -0.60
CA LEU A 65 10.41 -22.55 -1.92
C LEU A 65 9.25 -23.48 -2.26
N ILE A 66 8.33 -23.00 -3.10
CA ILE A 66 7.16 -23.74 -3.56
C ILE A 66 7.29 -23.92 -5.06
N GLU A 67 7.13 -25.14 -5.53
CA GLU A 67 7.31 -25.52 -6.94
C GLU A 67 6.08 -26.28 -7.47
N GLY A 68 5.98 -26.35 -8.80
CA GLY A 68 4.94 -27.12 -9.46
C GLY A 68 3.52 -26.57 -9.27
N GLU A 69 2.56 -27.49 -9.19
CA GLU A 69 1.13 -27.16 -9.11
C GLU A 69 0.73 -26.48 -7.79
N ASP A 70 1.46 -26.77 -6.71
CA ASP A 70 1.21 -26.21 -5.37
C ASP A 70 1.35 -24.69 -5.35
N LEU A 71 2.19 -24.12 -6.21
CA LEU A 71 2.35 -22.67 -6.31
C LEU A 71 1.07 -21.99 -6.84
N GLY A 72 0.34 -22.65 -7.72
CA GLY A 72 -0.86 -22.10 -8.37
C GLY A 72 -1.94 -21.66 -7.38
N GLN A 73 -2.08 -22.33 -6.24
CA GLN A 73 -3.11 -22.06 -5.24
C GLN A 73 -3.02 -20.66 -4.59
N TYR A 74 -1.82 -20.04 -4.64
CA TYR A 74 -1.60 -18.72 -4.04
C TYR A 74 -2.00 -17.57 -4.95
N PHE A 75 -2.19 -17.83 -6.25
CA PHE A 75 -2.48 -16.80 -7.23
C PHE A 75 -3.98 -16.66 -7.52
N ASP A 76 -4.36 -15.42 -7.78
CA ASP A 76 -5.67 -15.07 -8.32
C ASP A 76 -5.55 -14.77 -9.82
N ILE A 77 -6.32 -15.50 -10.62
CA ILE A 77 -6.21 -15.44 -12.08
C ILE A 77 -6.96 -14.20 -12.58
N GLU A 78 -6.24 -13.36 -13.32
CA GLU A 78 -6.82 -12.25 -14.07
C GLU A 78 -6.72 -12.52 -15.56
N ASP A 79 -7.86 -12.68 -16.18
CA ASP A 79 -8.02 -12.82 -17.63
C ASP A 79 -8.90 -11.67 -18.12
N SER A 80 -8.32 -10.76 -18.90
CA SER A 80 -9.05 -9.58 -19.40
C SER A 80 -10.28 -9.94 -20.26
N ASN A 81 -10.35 -11.18 -20.75
CA ASN A 81 -11.51 -11.67 -21.52
C ASN A 81 -12.64 -12.22 -20.62
N LYS A 82 -12.36 -12.47 -19.33
CA LYS A 82 -13.29 -13.05 -18.36
C LYS A 82 -13.65 -12.12 -17.21
N GLY A 83 -13.20 -10.87 -17.27
CA GLY A 83 -13.27 -9.90 -16.19
C GLY A 83 -11.97 -9.85 -15.39
N GLY A 84 -11.78 -8.74 -14.63
CA GLY A 84 -10.59 -8.53 -13.79
C GLY A 84 -10.64 -9.31 -12.47
N ILE A 85 -9.84 -8.84 -11.51
CA ILE A 85 -9.76 -9.43 -10.16
C ILE A 85 -11.10 -9.46 -9.43
N GLU A 86 -12.02 -8.58 -9.78
CA GLU A 86 -13.39 -8.54 -9.24
C GLU A 86 -14.22 -9.78 -9.57
N GLN A 87 -13.77 -10.62 -10.50
CA GLN A 87 -14.39 -11.90 -10.83
C GLN A 87 -13.65 -13.10 -10.22
N SER A 88 -12.49 -12.90 -9.58
CA SER A 88 -11.80 -13.98 -8.89
C SER A 88 -12.65 -14.58 -7.78
N PRO A 89 -12.84 -15.92 -7.74
CA PRO A 89 -13.65 -16.57 -6.72
C PRO A 89 -13.12 -16.35 -5.30
N ASN A 90 -11.84 -16.06 -5.14
CA ASN A 90 -11.23 -15.82 -3.85
C ASN A 90 -11.36 -14.35 -3.37
N VAL A 91 -11.41 -13.39 -4.30
CA VAL A 91 -11.42 -11.95 -3.99
C VAL A 91 -12.81 -11.36 -4.05
N LYS A 92 -13.63 -11.82 -5.03
CA LYS A 92 -15.00 -11.34 -5.21
C LYS A 92 -15.85 -11.34 -3.93
N PRO A 93 -15.82 -12.36 -3.06
CA PRO A 93 -16.61 -12.33 -1.82
C PRO A 93 -16.27 -11.14 -0.92
N LEU A 94 -14.99 -10.71 -0.88
CA LEU A 94 -14.59 -9.50 -0.12
C LEU A 94 -15.22 -8.25 -0.73
N PHE A 95 -15.21 -8.11 -2.04
CA PHE A 95 -15.79 -6.95 -2.74
C PHE A 95 -17.31 -6.90 -2.63
N ASP A 96 -17.99 -8.05 -2.75
CA ASP A 96 -19.43 -8.14 -2.55
C ASP A 96 -19.83 -7.74 -1.11
N HIS A 97 -19.04 -8.17 -0.11
CA HIS A 97 -19.25 -7.78 1.27
C HIS A 97 -19.00 -6.29 1.50
N ALA A 98 -17.90 -5.76 0.99
CA ALA A 98 -17.54 -4.34 1.04
C ALA A 98 -18.64 -3.46 0.41
N ARG A 99 -19.17 -3.88 -0.74
CA ARG A 99 -20.31 -3.23 -1.41
C ARG A 99 -21.55 -3.20 -0.51
N SER A 100 -21.87 -4.30 0.14
CA SER A 100 -23.06 -4.38 1.03
C SER A 100 -22.94 -3.42 2.21
N LEU A 101 -21.72 -3.09 2.62
CA LEU A 101 -21.42 -2.15 3.71
C LEU A 101 -21.21 -0.70 3.23
N GLY A 102 -21.09 -0.47 1.92
CA GLY A 102 -20.79 0.84 1.34
C GLY A 102 -19.38 1.35 1.69
N ILE A 103 -18.39 0.44 1.77
CA ILE A 103 -16.99 0.74 2.11
C ILE A 103 -16.10 0.40 0.92
N ASP A 104 -15.27 1.34 0.47
CA ASP A 104 -14.21 1.09 -0.48
C ASP A 104 -13.09 0.25 0.15
N VAL A 105 -12.43 -0.59 -0.66
CA VAL A 105 -11.39 -1.49 -0.16
C VAL A 105 -10.12 -1.41 -1.02
N TYR A 106 -8.98 -1.22 -0.34
CA TYR A 106 -7.66 -1.55 -0.88
C TYR A 106 -7.23 -2.93 -0.35
N VAL A 107 -6.80 -3.83 -1.22
CA VAL A 107 -6.34 -5.17 -0.84
C VAL A 107 -5.20 -5.66 -1.71
N GLY A 108 -4.17 -6.28 -1.07
CA GLY A 108 -3.04 -6.93 -1.73
C GLY A 108 -3.32 -8.41 -2.05
N TYR A 109 -2.89 -8.87 -3.21
CA TYR A 109 -3.06 -10.25 -3.70
C TYR A 109 -1.93 -10.65 -4.64
N ALA A 110 -1.75 -11.95 -4.86
CA ALA A 110 -0.85 -12.47 -5.89
C ALA A 110 -1.61 -12.60 -7.22
N GLU A 111 -1.25 -11.79 -8.20
CA GLU A 111 -1.89 -11.76 -9.51
C GLU A 111 -1.23 -12.74 -10.46
N ARG A 112 -2.04 -13.56 -11.14
CA ARG A 112 -1.64 -14.31 -12.33
C ARG A 112 -2.31 -13.71 -13.57
N SER A 113 -1.59 -12.85 -14.26
CA SER A 113 -2.08 -12.15 -15.45
C SER A 113 -1.98 -13.02 -16.69
N VAL A 114 -3.13 -13.43 -17.24
CA VAL A 114 -3.19 -14.23 -18.47
C VAL A 114 -2.94 -13.34 -19.69
N GLN A 115 -2.00 -13.75 -20.51
CA GLN A 115 -1.61 -13.06 -21.73
C GLN A 115 -2.44 -13.53 -22.92
N LYS A 116 -2.40 -12.78 -24.03
CA LYS A 116 -3.18 -13.10 -25.24
C LYS A 116 -2.78 -14.44 -25.89
N ASP A 117 -1.55 -14.89 -25.69
CA ASP A 117 -1.04 -16.16 -26.20
C ASP A 117 -1.31 -17.35 -25.26
N GLY A 118 -2.03 -17.11 -24.15
CA GLY A 118 -2.34 -18.11 -23.14
C GLY A 118 -1.23 -18.32 -22.08
N SER A 119 -0.09 -17.68 -22.23
CA SER A 119 0.93 -17.62 -21.16
C SER A 119 0.46 -16.76 -19.99
N HIS A 120 1.22 -16.74 -18.90
CA HIS A 120 0.92 -15.85 -17.78
C HIS A 120 2.16 -15.14 -17.28
N ILE A 121 1.93 -14.00 -16.66
CA ILE A 121 2.94 -13.26 -15.90
C ILE A 121 2.39 -13.05 -14.50
N ASP A 122 3.20 -13.36 -13.51
CA ASP A 122 2.80 -13.28 -12.10
C ASP A 122 3.33 -11.99 -11.46
N TYR A 123 2.46 -11.28 -10.72
CA TYR A 123 2.78 -10.02 -10.04
C TYR A 123 2.31 -10.03 -8.58
N ASN A 124 3.04 -9.30 -7.75
CA ASN A 124 2.56 -8.90 -6.43
C ASN A 124 1.74 -7.62 -6.63
N SER A 125 0.43 -7.70 -6.44
CA SER A 125 -0.52 -6.67 -6.88
C SER A 125 -1.40 -6.17 -5.75
N SER A 126 -1.97 -5.00 -5.95
CA SER A 126 -3.08 -4.51 -5.13
C SER A 126 -4.18 -3.92 -6.01
N ALA A 127 -5.42 -4.05 -5.53
CA ALA A 127 -6.60 -3.47 -6.15
C ALA A 127 -7.28 -2.49 -5.19
N TYR A 128 -7.83 -1.43 -5.74
CA TYR A 128 -8.74 -0.53 -5.05
C TYR A 128 -10.13 -0.70 -5.64
N TYR A 129 -11.02 -1.27 -4.85
CA TYR A 129 -12.42 -1.47 -5.20
C TYR A 129 -13.28 -0.35 -4.64
N SER A 130 -14.10 0.27 -5.49
CA SER A 130 -15.08 1.27 -5.09
C SER A 130 -16.45 0.62 -4.91
N ALA A 131 -16.97 0.68 -3.70
CA ALA A 131 -18.34 0.25 -3.39
C ALA A 131 -19.40 1.13 -4.07
N GLN A 132 -19.07 2.38 -4.41
CA GLN A 132 -19.97 3.32 -5.07
C GLN A 132 -20.21 2.98 -6.54
N THR A 133 -19.15 2.59 -7.27
CA THR A 133 -19.24 2.24 -8.69
C THR A 133 -19.37 0.73 -8.91
N ASN A 134 -19.08 -0.09 -7.89
CA ASN A 134 -19.00 -1.54 -7.97
C ASN A 134 -17.94 -2.03 -8.97
N GLU A 135 -16.79 -1.34 -8.98
CA GLU A 135 -15.70 -1.58 -9.92
C GLU A 135 -14.34 -1.44 -9.22
N VAL A 136 -13.33 -2.11 -9.75
CA VAL A 136 -11.93 -1.84 -9.43
C VAL A 136 -11.52 -0.57 -10.17
N VAL A 137 -11.35 0.53 -9.43
CA VAL A 137 -11.01 1.85 -10.00
C VAL A 137 -9.51 2.16 -9.93
N GLY A 138 -8.75 1.34 -9.23
CA GLY A 138 -7.29 1.45 -9.14
C GLY A 138 -6.63 0.09 -9.05
N LYS A 139 -5.50 -0.06 -9.73
CA LYS A 139 -4.65 -1.26 -9.69
C LYS A 139 -3.19 -0.85 -9.66
N TYR A 140 -2.41 -1.57 -8.87
CA TYR A 140 -0.98 -1.37 -8.77
C TYR A 140 -0.25 -2.73 -8.73
N ARG A 141 0.90 -2.80 -9.37
CA ARG A 141 1.84 -3.93 -9.36
C ARG A 141 3.14 -3.47 -8.70
N LYS A 142 3.62 -4.21 -7.71
CA LYS A 142 4.82 -3.87 -6.94
C LYS A 142 6.04 -3.67 -7.85
N VAL A 143 6.61 -2.47 -7.81
CA VAL A 143 7.74 -2.08 -8.66
C VAL A 143 9.07 -2.55 -8.04
N HIS A 144 9.25 -2.37 -6.74
CA HIS A 144 10.52 -2.66 -6.07
C HIS A 144 10.44 -3.99 -5.31
N LEU A 145 10.65 -5.10 -6.04
CA LEU A 145 10.70 -6.44 -5.47
C LEU A 145 11.98 -6.63 -4.63
N PRO A 146 11.88 -6.94 -3.33
CA PRO A 146 13.03 -7.33 -2.53
C PRO A 146 13.38 -8.79 -2.72
N GLY A 147 14.44 -9.24 -2.04
CA GLY A 147 14.82 -10.64 -1.97
C GLY A 147 15.57 -11.15 -3.21
N THR A 148 15.51 -12.47 -3.42
CA THR A 148 16.33 -13.18 -4.40
C THR A 148 15.47 -14.04 -5.35
N VAL A 149 16.08 -14.47 -6.47
CA VAL A 149 15.50 -15.46 -7.38
C VAL A 149 15.79 -16.86 -6.83
N GLU A 150 17.05 -17.11 -6.46
CA GLU A 150 17.47 -18.40 -5.92
C GLU A 150 17.36 -18.43 -4.39
N PRO A 151 16.96 -19.58 -3.83
CA PRO A 151 16.94 -19.75 -2.38
C PRO A 151 18.35 -19.62 -1.79
N ARG A 152 18.41 -19.06 -0.58
CA ARG A 152 19.65 -19.07 0.20
C ARG A 152 19.88 -20.45 0.76
N THR A 153 21.13 -20.93 0.67
CA THR A 153 21.51 -22.30 1.01
C THR A 153 22.03 -22.46 2.45
N ALA A 154 22.34 -21.36 3.14
CA ALA A 154 22.81 -21.43 4.52
C ALA A 154 21.71 -22.03 5.44
N PRO A 155 22.07 -22.97 6.34
CA PRO A 155 21.10 -23.55 7.29
C PRO A 155 20.37 -22.47 8.09
N GLY A 156 19.03 -22.51 8.11
CA GLY A 156 18.21 -21.53 8.82
C GLY A 156 18.16 -20.14 8.15
N ALA A 157 18.65 -19.99 6.93
CA ALA A 157 18.63 -18.73 6.22
C ALA A 157 17.20 -18.23 6.01
N PHE A 158 16.97 -16.97 6.34
CA PHE A 158 15.72 -16.28 6.00
C PHE A 158 15.55 -16.23 4.48
N GLN A 159 14.40 -16.72 4.00
CA GLN A 159 14.06 -16.72 2.59
C GLN A 159 13.14 -15.54 2.26
N GLN A 160 13.37 -14.91 1.12
CA GLN A 160 12.48 -13.92 0.52
C GLN A 160 12.58 -14.04 -1.00
N LEU A 161 11.71 -14.85 -1.59
CA LEU A 161 11.77 -15.28 -2.98
C LEU A 161 10.83 -14.46 -3.89
N GLU A 162 10.58 -13.20 -3.58
CA GLU A 162 9.68 -12.39 -4.38
C GLU A 162 10.15 -12.26 -5.84
N LYS A 163 11.46 -12.13 -6.08
CA LYS A 163 12.02 -12.06 -7.43
C LYS A 163 11.93 -13.38 -8.21
N ARG A 164 11.72 -14.51 -7.51
CA ARG A 164 11.47 -15.80 -8.13
C ARG A 164 10.03 -15.90 -8.63
N TYR A 165 9.08 -15.44 -7.84
CA TYR A 165 7.65 -15.63 -8.09
C TYR A 165 7.02 -14.51 -8.88
N PHE A 166 7.55 -13.29 -8.79
CA PHE A 166 6.92 -12.11 -9.38
C PHE A 166 7.83 -11.40 -10.36
N ARG A 167 7.22 -10.72 -11.32
CA ARG A 167 7.87 -9.71 -12.17
C ARG A 167 7.70 -8.32 -11.55
N ASN A 168 8.66 -7.42 -11.82
CA ASN A 168 8.52 -6.02 -11.45
C ASN A 168 7.27 -5.42 -12.10
N GLY A 169 6.57 -4.59 -11.34
CA GLY A 169 5.36 -3.92 -11.80
C GLY A 169 5.62 -3.05 -13.03
N ASP A 170 4.69 -3.09 -13.98
CA ASP A 170 4.75 -2.42 -15.28
C ASP A 170 3.71 -1.32 -15.46
N LEU A 171 2.87 -1.08 -14.43
CA LEU A 171 1.83 -0.04 -14.45
C LEU A 171 2.35 1.34 -14.05
N GLY A 172 3.59 1.44 -13.57
CA GLY A 172 4.12 2.67 -12.97
C GLY A 172 3.41 3.03 -11.67
N PHE A 173 3.25 4.34 -11.43
CA PHE A 173 2.65 4.90 -10.22
C PHE A 173 1.45 5.80 -10.57
N PRO A 174 0.34 5.25 -11.10
CA PRO A 174 -0.83 6.04 -11.48
C PRO A 174 -1.67 6.40 -10.26
N ALA A 175 -1.85 7.70 -10.00
CA ALA A 175 -2.84 8.16 -9.05
C ALA A 175 -4.23 8.18 -9.71
N PHE A 176 -5.26 7.92 -8.91
CA PHE A 176 -6.65 7.93 -9.39
C PHE A 176 -7.57 8.59 -8.35
N ARG A 177 -8.78 8.93 -8.75
CA ARG A 177 -9.79 9.44 -7.83
C ARG A 177 -10.69 8.31 -7.36
N ALA A 178 -10.96 8.30 -6.02
CA ALA A 178 -11.91 7.39 -5.40
C ALA A 178 -13.31 8.02 -5.38
N PRO A 179 -14.24 7.60 -6.25
CA PRO A 179 -15.49 8.29 -6.46
C PRO A 179 -16.43 8.19 -5.25
N GLY A 180 -17.00 9.33 -4.85
CA GLY A 180 -18.07 9.38 -3.84
C GLY A 180 -17.66 9.17 -2.40
N LEU A 181 -16.35 9.13 -2.07
CA LEU A 181 -15.89 8.98 -0.69
C LEU A 181 -16.13 10.20 0.20
N VAL A 182 -16.20 11.40 -0.38
CA VAL A 182 -16.36 12.66 0.36
C VAL A 182 -17.61 13.36 -0.14
N GLU A 183 -18.45 13.80 0.81
CA GLU A 183 -19.64 14.59 0.49
C GLU A 183 -19.25 15.96 -0.08
N GLY A 184 -20.03 16.46 -1.04
CA GLY A 184 -19.80 17.76 -1.65
C GLY A 184 -18.58 17.85 -2.57
N ALA A 185 -17.93 16.71 -2.89
CA ALA A 185 -16.83 16.68 -3.85
C ALA A 185 -17.28 17.23 -5.20
N LEU A 186 -16.48 18.17 -5.75
CA LEU A 186 -16.75 18.72 -7.09
C LEU A 186 -16.69 17.62 -8.13
N LYS A 187 -17.74 17.51 -8.91
CA LYS A 187 -17.78 16.66 -10.11
C LYS A 187 -17.32 17.49 -11.31
N LYS A 188 -16.81 16.85 -12.35
CA LYS A 188 -16.45 17.52 -13.59
C LYS A 188 -17.68 18.20 -14.17
N SER A 189 -17.71 19.53 -14.17
CA SER A 189 -18.86 20.31 -14.64
C SER A 189 -18.68 20.82 -16.09
N SER A 190 -17.44 21.14 -16.51
CA SER A 190 -17.14 21.57 -17.87
C SER A 190 -15.64 21.42 -18.19
N SER A 191 -15.29 21.49 -19.48
CA SER A 191 -13.90 21.52 -19.95
C SER A 191 -13.18 22.87 -19.67
N THR A 192 -13.89 23.84 -19.08
CA THR A 192 -13.41 25.22 -18.84
C THR A 192 -13.07 25.47 -17.38
N ASP A 193 -13.17 24.44 -16.47
CA ASP A 193 -12.82 24.61 -15.08
C ASP A 193 -11.32 24.85 -14.91
N ASP A 194 -11.00 25.95 -14.24
CA ASP A 194 -9.62 26.32 -13.90
C ASP A 194 -9.05 25.27 -12.89
N PRO A 195 -8.00 24.51 -13.29
CA PRO A 195 -7.41 23.49 -12.41
C PRO A 195 -6.95 24.01 -11.05
N VAL A 196 -6.53 25.29 -11.00
CA VAL A 196 -6.08 25.92 -9.74
C VAL A 196 -7.27 26.16 -8.80
N LYS A 197 -8.44 26.50 -9.34
CA LYS A 197 -9.65 26.75 -8.55
C LYS A 197 -10.31 25.47 -8.07
N THR A 198 -10.12 24.35 -8.77
CA THR A 198 -10.72 23.04 -8.44
C THR A 198 -9.78 22.12 -7.66
N ALA A 199 -8.49 22.49 -7.55
CA ALA A 199 -7.51 21.71 -6.82
C ALA A 199 -7.94 21.43 -5.37
N GLY A 200 -7.90 20.16 -4.95
CA GLY A 200 -8.26 19.72 -3.61
C GLY A 200 -9.77 19.75 -3.29
N LYS A 201 -10.66 19.93 -4.29
CA LYS A 201 -12.12 20.00 -4.06
C LYS A 201 -12.90 18.82 -4.66
N GLY A 202 -12.26 17.98 -5.46
CA GLY A 202 -12.89 16.81 -6.06
C GLY A 202 -12.87 15.58 -5.13
N ASP A 203 -13.26 14.45 -5.68
CA ASP A 203 -13.07 13.15 -5.02
C ASP A 203 -11.60 12.94 -4.63
N PRO A 204 -11.32 12.23 -3.52
CA PRO A 204 -9.96 12.00 -3.04
C PRO A 204 -9.04 11.38 -4.08
N ILE A 205 -7.78 11.85 -4.12
CA ILE A 205 -6.75 11.29 -4.99
C ILE A 205 -5.94 10.26 -4.20
N ILE A 206 -5.96 9.02 -4.69
CA ILE A 206 -5.36 7.86 -4.05
C ILE A 206 -4.07 7.47 -4.77
N GLY A 207 -3.03 7.17 -4.01
CA GLY A 207 -1.84 6.45 -4.43
C GLY A 207 -1.79 5.08 -3.78
N MET A 208 -1.14 4.12 -4.44
CA MET A 208 -1.01 2.76 -3.95
C MET A 208 0.44 2.30 -3.99
N LEU A 209 0.94 1.74 -2.89
CA LEU A 209 2.26 1.13 -2.78
C LEU A 209 2.14 -0.23 -2.07
N ILE A 210 3.12 -1.11 -2.32
CA ILE A 210 3.20 -2.42 -1.68
C ILE A 210 4.56 -2.56 -1.00
N CYS A 211 4.55 -2.77 0.30
CA CYS A 211 5.67 -3.22 1.12
C CYS A 211 6.97 -2.41 0.89
N ASN A 212 7.96 -2.99 0.18
CA ASN A 212 9.26 -2.38 -0.06
C ASN A 212 9.18 -1.03 -0.79
N ASP A 213 8.16 -0.81 -1.63
CA ASP A 213 7.98 0.45 -2.35
C ASP A 213 7.94 1.67 -1.43
N ARG A 214 7.46 1.52 -0.19
CA ARG A 214 7.36 2.62 0.77
C ARG A 214 8.71 3.22 1.16
N ARG A 215 9.82 2.49 0.95
CA ARG A 215 11.19 2.94 1.25
C ARG A 215 11.80 3.79 0.14
N TRP A 216 11.18 3.84 -1.04
CA TRP A 216 11.67 4.54 -2.23
C TRP A 216 10.97 5.89 -2.38
N PRO A 217 11.63 7.00 -2.04
CA PRO A 217 11.02 8.33 -2.06
C PRO A 217 10.57 8.77 -3.45
N GLU A 218 11.17 8.23 -4.52
CA GLU A 218 10.79 8.49 -5.91
C GLU A 218 9.34 8.08 -6.17
N ALA A 219 8.92 6.90 -5.70
CA ALA A 219 7.54 6.42 -5.85
C ALA A 219 6.54 7.42 -5.22
N TRP A 220 6.82 7.87 -4.00
CA TRP A 220 5.98 8.85 -3.32
C TRP A 220 5.96 10.19 -4.04
N ARG A 221 7.12 10.63 -4.58
CA ARG A 221 7.21 11.90 -5.30
C ARG A 221 6.42 11.86 -6.60
N VAL A 222 6.44 10.75 -7.34
CA VAL A 222 5.63 10.58 -8.55
C VAL A 222 4.15 10.73 -8.23
N TYR A 223 3.66 10.09 -7.17
CA TYR A 223 2.28 10.27 -6.69
C TYR A 223 2.01 11.69 -6.17
N GLY A 224 2.96 12.27 -5.42
CA GLY A 224 2.85 13.64 -4.92
C GLY A 224 2.67 14.68 -6.02
N LEU A 225 3.35 14.51 -7.16
CA LEU A 225 3.24 15.37 -8.34
C LEU A 225 1.88 15.22 -9.07
N GLN A 226 1.17 14.13 -8.86
CA GLN A 226 -0.20 13.91 -9.33
C GLN A 226 -1.25 14.43 -8.34
N GLY A 227 -0.82 15.04 -7.24
CA GLY A 227 -1.72 15.64 -6.25
C GLY A 227 -2.29 14.66 -5.22
N MET A 228 -1.72 13.46 -5.09
CA MET A 228 -2.16 12.44 -4.14
C MET A 228 -2.47 13.01 -2.76
N GLU A 229 -3.60 12.59 -2.18
CA GLU A 229 -4.06 12.99 -0.85
C GLU A 229 -3.98 11.84 0.16
N ILE A 230 -4.16 10.59 -0.29
CA ILE A 230 -4.07 9.39 0.52
C ILE A 230 -3.17 8.37 -0.16
N MET A 231 -2.15 7.89 0.55
CA MET A 231 -1.37 6.72 0.18
C MET A 231 -1.90 5.50 0.91
N CYS A 232 -2.31 4.47 0.17
CA CYS A 232 -2.62 3.14 0.71
C CYS A 232 -1.41 2.23 0.53
N CYS A 233 -0.91 1.63 1.62
CA CYS A 233 0.26 0.76 1.58
C CYS A 233 0.05 -0.49 2.44
N GLY A 234 -0.16 -1.64 1.80
CA GLY A 234 -0.14 -2.94 2.45
C GLY A 234 1.26 -3.53 2.47
N TYR A 235 1.67 -4.18 3.56
CA TYR A 235 3.01 -4.77 3.65
C TYR A 235 3.09 -5.98 4.58
N ASN A 236 4.14 -6.80 4.34
CA ASN A 236 4.64 -7.82 5.25
C ASN A 236 6.13 -7.55 5.47
N THR A 237 6.55 -7.31 6.70
CA THR A 237 7.95 -7.07 7.01
C THR A 237 8.38 -7.98 8.14
N THR A 238 9.42 -8.78 7.89
CA THR A 238 10.04 -9.63 8.92
C THR A 238 10.60 -8.76 10.04
N ALA A 239 10.36 -9.15 11.29
CA ALA A 239 10.86 -8.44 12.45
C ALA A 239 12.39 -8.53 12.55
N PHE A 240 12.96 -9.72 12.25
CA PHE A 240 14.40 -9.86 12.08
C PHE A 240 14.73 -11.01 11.12
N ALA A 241 15.94 -10.98 10.55
CA ALA A 241 16.47 -12.03 9.69
C ALA A 241 17.72 -12.64 10.32
N THR A 242 17.72 -13.95 10.51
CA THR A 242 18.80 -14.68 11.21
C THR A 242 20.09 -14.84 10.40
N THR A 243 20.02 -14.64 9.08
CA THR A 243 21.19 -14.65 8.20
C THR A 243 21.04 -13.55 7.19
N SER A 244 21.97 -12.70 7.23
CA SER A 244 22.04 -11.37 6.71
C SER A 244 21.89 -11.19 5.21
N GLU A 245 21.11 -10.23 4.86
CA GLU A 245 21.58 -9.20 3.97
C GLU A 245 22.02 -8.02 4.87
N GLY A 246 23.31 -8.02 5.31
CA GLY A 246 23.95 -6.87 5.95
C GLY A 246 23.76 -6.74 7.46
N HIS A 247 23.16 -5.69 7.90
CA HIS A 247 23.30 -4.99 9.17
C HIS A 247 22.48 -5.51 10.38
N MET A 248 21.71 -6.60 10.25
CA MET A 248 20.92 -7.11 11.39
C MET A 248 21.49 -8.35 12.07
N VAL A 249 22.64 -8.84 11.62
CA VAL A 249 23.22 -10.14 12.09
C VAL A 249 23.69 -10.08 13.52
N ASP A 250 24.15 -8.91 13.94
CA ASP A 250 24.77 -8.70 15.26
C ASP A 250 23.80 -8.12 16.30
N LEU A 251 22.52 -7.99 15.96
CA LEU A 251 21.48 -7.48 16.85
C LEU A 251 20.72 -8.63 17.54
N SER A 252 20.28 -8.38 18.77
CA SER A 252 19.27 -9.27 19.37
C SER A 252 17.96 -9.19 18.56
N PRO A 253 17.08 -10.21 18.62
CA PRO A 253 15.77 -10.15 17.95
C PRO A 253 14.96 -8.90 18.29
N GLU A 254 14.99 -8.48 19.56
CA GLU A 254 14.26 -7.29 20.03
C GLU A 254 14.85 -6.01 19.45
N ALA A 255 16.18 -5.86 19.47
CA ALA A 255 16.85 -4.69 18.90
C ALA A 255 16.65 -4.61 17.37
N ALA A 256 16.64 -5.76 16.68
CA ALA A 256 16.35 -5.80 15.25
C ALA A 256 14.90 -5.42 14.94
N GLU A 257 13.92 -5.86 15.75
CA GLU A 257 12.52 -5.47 15.60
C GLU A 257 12.34 -3.96 15.82
N GLU A 258 12.99 -3.39 16.84
CA GLU A 258 12.96 -1.94 17.11
C GLU A 258 13.54 -1.13 15.95
N GLU A 259 14.66 -1.57 15.37
CA GLU A 259 15.28 -0.90 14.21
C GLU A 259 14.39 -0.99 12.96
N VAL A 260 13.79 -2.13 12.69
CA VAL A 260 12.86 -2.31 11.56
C VAL A 260 11.64 -1.42 11.72
N LEU A 261 11.07 -1.33 12.94
CA LEU A 261 9.97 -0.41 13.25
C LEU A 261 10.37 1.06 13.08
N LEU A 262 11.57 1.43 13.53
CA LEU A 262 12.11 2.77 13.33
C LEU A 262 12.19 3.12 11.84
N HIS A 263 12.78 2.26 11.01
CA HIS A 263 12.92 2.47 9.58
C HIS A 263 11.55 2.53 8.87
N HIS A 264 10.59 1.70 9.31
CA HIS A 264 9.23 1.74 8.80
C HIS A 264 8.56 3.08 9.10
N LYS A 265 8.56 3.50 10.37
CA LYS A 265 7.96 4.76 10.81
C LYS A 265 8.63 5.96 10.11
N LEU A 266 9.96 6.00 10.08
CA LEU A 266 10.73 7.05 9.41
C LEU A 266 10.35 7.20 7.93
N SER A 267 10.29 6.09 7.19
CA SER A 267 9.94 6.10 5.77
C SER A 267 8.53 6.63 5.53
N CYS A 268 7.54 6.16 6.28
CA CYS A 268 6.14 6.58 6.08
C CYS A 268 5.88 8.00 6.56
N GLN A 269 6.38 8.39 7.74
CA GLN A 269 6.23 9.73 8.28
C GLN A 269 6.95 10.79 7.43
N GLY A 270 8.20 10.52 7.05
CA GLY A 270 8.98 11.41 6.19
C GLY A 270 8.34 11.62 4.83
N ASN A 271 7.91 10.54 4.16
CA ASN A 271 7.28 10.63 2.85
C ASN A 271 5.89 11.27 2.90
N SER A 272 5.07 10.99 3.93
CA SER A 272 3.80 11.68 4.13
C SER A 272 3.99 13.19 4.25
N TYR A 273 4.97 13.63 5.06
CA TYR A 273 5.31 15.04 5.24
C TYR A 273 5.82 15.68 3.93
N MET A 274 6.83 15.08 3.28
CA MET A 274 7.45 15.63 2.09
C MET A 274 6.51 15.70 0.86
N ASN A 275 5.38 14.97 0.86
CA ASN A 275 4.40 14.97 -0.20
C ASN A 275 3.05 15.55 0.23
N GLY A 276 2.90 15.97 1.50
CA GLY A 276 1.68 16.57 2.02
C GLY A 276 0.46 15.67 1.87
N CYS A 277 0.56 14.41 2.26
CA CYS A 277 -0.50 13.42 2.13
C CYS A 277 -0.69 12.61 3.41
N PHE A 278 -1.90 12.11 3.63
CA PHE A 278 -2.11 11.03 4.58
C PHE A 278 -1.51 9.74 4.06
N SER A 279 -1.09 8.84 4.95
CA SER A 279 -0.81 7.45 4.57
C SER A 279 -1.45 6.47 5.54
N ILE A 280 -2.04 5.41 4.97
CA ILE A 280 -2.65 4.29 5.68
C ILE A 280 -1.76 3.10 5.41
N ASN A 281 -0.97 2.72 6.42
CA ASN A 281 0.07 1.70 6.30
C ASN A 281 -0.37 0.47 7.09
N VAL A 282 -0.56 -0.66 6.42
CA VAL A 282 -1.23 -1.82 6.99
C VAL A 282 -0.39 -3.09 6.86
N ALA A 283 -0.16 -3.73 7.99
CA ALA A 283 0.65 -4.92 8.11
C ALA A 283 -0.16 -6.19 8.30
N LYS A 284 0.44 -7.33 7.90
CA LYS A 284 0.29 -8.55 8.69
C LYS A 284 1.29 -8.53 9.85
N THR A 285 0.94 -9.17 10.96
CA THR A 285 1.71 -9.13 12.21
C THR A 285 1.68 -10.49 12.92
N GLY A 286 2.37 -10.59 14.06
CA GLY A 286 2.51 -11.84 14.81
C GLY A 286 3.58 -12.75 14.24
N ALA A 287 3.42 -14.06 14.36
CA ALA A 287 4.38 -15.03 13.86
C ALA A 287 3.69 -16.02 12.90
N GLU A 288 3.89 -15.85 11.59
CA GLU A 288 3.39 -16.78 10.58
C GLU A 288 4.32 -18.00 10.50
N ASP A 289 3.83 -19.17 10.90
CA ASP A 289 4.61 -20.44 10.92
C ASP A 289 6.00 -20.29 11.54
N GLY A 290 6.08 -19.55 12.65
CA GLY A 290 7.34 -19.30 13.38
C GLY A 290 8.18 -18.13 12.81
N HIS A 291 7.74 -17.47 11.75
CA HIS A 291 8.41 -16.30 11.19
C HIS A 291 7.79 -15.01 11.76
N PRO A 292 8.52 -14.25 12.60
CA PRO A 292 7.98 -13.06 13.22
C PRO A 292 7.83 -11.92 12.21
N LEU A 293 6.67 -11.27 12.24
CA LEU A 293 6.35 -10.07 11.45
C LEU A 293 6.30 -8.86 12.37
N VAL A 294 6.88 -7.76 11.92
CA VAL A 294 7.05 -6.54 12.74
C VAL A 294 5.74 -5.85 13.09
N GLY A 295 4.70 -6.01 12.27
CA GLY A 295 3.47 -5.22 12.44
C GLY A 295 3.70 -3.74 12.11
N GLY A 296 3.28 -2.85 13.03
CA GLY A 296 3.44 -1.40 12.86
C GLY A 296 2.38 -0.75 11.99
N THR A 297 1.17 -1.34 11.92
CA THR A 297 0.01 -0.73 11.25
C THR A 297 -0.27 0.66 11.82
N MET A 298 -0.33 1.70 10.95
CA MET A 298 -0.52 3.07 11.38
C MET A 298 -1.15 3.95 10.31
N ILE A 299 -1.79 5.03 10.77
CA ILE A 299 -2.30 6.13 9.94
C ILE A 299 -1.46 7.37 10.24
N VAL A 300 -0.90 7.98 9.20
CA VAL A 300 0.02 9.13 9.30
C VAL A 300 -0.62 10.37 8.69
N HIS A 301 -0.48 11.50 9.39
CA HIS A 301 -0.93 12.82 8.97
C HIS A 301 0.03 13.47 7.95
N PRO A 302 -0.42 14.39 7.08
CA PRO A 302 0.47 15.15 6.17
C PRO A 302 1.62 15.89 6.86
N LEU A 303 1.51 16.18 8.14
CA LEU A 303 2.61 16.76 8.94
C LEU A 303 3.61 15.72 9.49
N GLY A 304 3.47 14.44 9.13
CA GLY A 304 4.34 13.37 9.57
C GLY A 304 3.99 12.78 10.96
N HIS A 305 2.92 13.24 11.60
CA HIS A 305 2.50 12.67 12.88
C HIS A 305 1.77 11.34 12.68
N ILE A 306 2.03 10.36 13.53
CA ILE A 306 1.19 9.17 13.64
C ILE A 306 -0.10 9.58 14.35
N ILE A 307 -1.24 9.47 13.64
CA ILE A 307 -2.57 9.77 14.19
C ILE A 307 -3.01 8.64 15.12
N LYS A 308 -2.88 7.42 14.63
CA LYS A 308 -3.14 6.18 15.37
C LYS A 308 -2.28 5.05 14.85
N GLU A 309 -1.96 4.11 15.73
CA GLU A 309 -1.25 2.88 15.41
C GLU A 309 -1.90 1.67 16.12
N ALA A 310 -1.72 0.48 15.56
CA ALA A 310 -2.16 -0.77 16.16
C ALA A 310 -1.37 -1.06 17.45
N LYS A 311 -2.02 -1.72 18.38
CA LYS A 311 -1.48 -2.01 19.71
C LYS A 311 -1.21 -3.50 19.93
N THR A 312 -1.77 -4.33 19.08
CA THR A 312 -1.68 -5.79 19.21
C THR A 312 -0.90 -6.40 18.06
N LYS A 313 -0.54 -7.68 18.20
CA LYS A 313 0.01 -8.52 17.12
C LYS A 313 -1.05 -9.52 16.61
N GLU A 314 -2.31 -9.09 16.60
CA GLU A 314 -3.49 -9.86 16.21
C GLU A 314 -4.31 -9.08 15.19
N ASP A 315 -5.48 -9.61 14.79
CA ASP A 315 -6.45 -8.88 14.00
C ASP A 315 -6.90 -7.62 14.74
N GLU A 316 -6.68 -6.45 14.12
CA GLU A 316 -7.03 -5.16 14.74
C GLU A 316 -7.46 -4.14 13.67
N VAL A 317 -8.46 -3.33 13.98
CA VAL A 317 -8.88 -2.20 13.14
C VAL A 317 -8.45 -0.89 13.76
N VAL A 318 -7.56 -0.17 13.08
CA VAL A 318 -7.14 1.17 13.47
C VAL A 318 -7.96 2.19 12.68
N ILE A 319 -8.77 2.99 13.37
CA ILE A 319 -9.73 3.92 12.73
C ILE A 319 -9.37 5.36 13.06
N ALA A 320 -9.41 6.21 12.04
CA ALA A 320 -9.27 7.66 12.21
C ALA A 320 -10.20 8.39 11.25
N THR A 321 -10.75 9.52 11.72
CA THR A 321 -11.37 10.53 10.85
C THR A 321 -10.30 11.54 10.48
N ILE A 322 -10.08 11.73 9.20
CA ILE A 322 -9.07 12.64 8.63
C ILE A 322 -9.75 13.77 7.86
N ASP A 323 -9.12 14.95 7.83
CA ASP A 323 -9.57 16.07 7.00
C ASP A 323 -8.61 16.25 5.81
N LEU A 324 -9.07 15.91 4.61
CA LEU A 324 -8.27 16.03 3.39
C LEU A 324 -7.88 17.47 3.06
N ALA A 325 -8.50 18.48 3.67
CA ALA A 325 -8.08 19.87 3.54
C ALA A 325 -6.66 20.10 4.10
N ASP A 326 -6.21 19.30 5.08
CA ASP A 326 -4.85 19.37 5.64
C ASP A 326 -3.75 19.07 4.61
N CYS A 327 -4.04 18.25 3.60
CA CYS A 327 -3.10 17.96 2.51
C CYS A 327 -2.72 19.23 1.74
N ARG A 328 -3.65 20.18 1.58
CA ARG A 328 -3.45 21.36 0.77
C ARG A 328 -2.48 22.36 1.41
N ARG A 329 -2.51 22.47 2.74
CA ARG A 329 -1.68 23.43 3.47
C ARG A 329 -0.20 23.32 3.09
N LEU A 330 0.37 22.12 3.12
CA LEU A 330 1.77 21.92 2.77
C LEU A 330 2.02 22.07 1.27
N LYS A 331 1.10 21.62 0.41
CA LYS A 331 1.24 21.68 -1.04
C LYS A 331 1.18 23.12 -1.60
N THR A 332 0.60 24.05 -0.85
CA THR A 332 0.53 25.47 -1.24
C THR A 332 1.58 26.36 -0.57
N THR A 333 2.34 25.81 0.39
CA THR A 333 3.36 26.54 1.15
C THR A 333 4.74 25.88 0.99
N VAL A 334 5.18 25.09 1.99
CA VAL A 334 6.53 24.49 2.05
C VAL A 334 6.82 23.60 0.84
N PHE A 335 5.83 22.82 0.42
CA PHE A 335 5.93 21.89 -0.72
C PHE A 335 5.09 22.35 -1.92
N ALA A 336 5.07 23.65 -2.19
CA ALA A 336 4.56 24.17 -3.47
C ALA A 336 5.53 23.78 -4.58
N PHE A 337 5.36 22.57 -5.12
CA PHE A 337 6.31 21.94 -6.04
C PHE A 337 6.61 22.80 -7.25
N GLU A 338 5.61 23.45 -7.82
CA GLU A 338 5.73 24.33 -8.97
C GLU A 338 6.66 25.55 -8.71
N LYS A 339 6.83 25.94 -7.44
CA LYS A 339 7.67 27.07 -7.04
C LYS A 339 9.08 26.66 -6.65
N HIS A 340 9.23 25.48 -6.04
CA HIS A 340 10.45 25.10 -5.33
C HIS A 340 11.24 23.97 -5.97
N ARG A 341 10.59 23.11 -6.81
CA ARG A 341 11.32 22.04 -7.49
C ARG A 341 12.22 22.59 -8.59
N ARG A 342 13.35 21.90 -8.80
CA ARG A 342 14.36 22.22 -9.82
C ARG A 342 14.66 20.94 -10.62
N PRO A 343 13.73 20.52 -11.52
CA PRO A 343 13.86 19.25 -12.27
C PRO A 343 15.16 19.15 -13.06
N GLU A 344 15.69 20.28 -13.50
CA GLU A 344 16.95 20.41 -14.23
C GLU A 344 18.18 19.89 -13.46
N HIS A 345 18.06 19.67 -12.16
CA HIS A 345 19.12 19.12 -11.29
C HIS A 345 18.91 17.66 -10.90
N TYR A 346 17.84 17.01 -11.39
CA TYR A 346 17.46 15.65 -10.95
C TYR A 346 17.79 14.55 -11.95
N HIS A 347 18.55 14.84 -13.01
CA HIS A 347 18.86 13.89 -14.08
C HIS A 347 19.47 12.58 -13.55
N SER A 348 20.38 12.65 -12.57
CA SER A 348 21.02 11.47 -11.98
C SER A 348 20.03 10.46 -11.41
N ILE A 349 18.84 10.90 -10.95
CA ILE A 349 17.80 9.98 -10.42
C ILE A 349 17.21 9.14 -11.54
N LEU A 350 17.14 9.65 -12.76
CA LEU A 350 16.57 8.95 -13.91
C LEU A 350 17.60 8.11 -14.68
N GLU A 351 18.85 8.56 -14.68
CA GLU A 351 19.91 8.00 -15.54
C GLU A 351 20.73 6.89 -14.85
N ARG A 352 20.78 6.89 -13.51
CA ARG A 352 21.64 5.98 -12.75
C ARG A 352 20.84 4.92 -12.01
N THR A 353 21.26 3.67 -12.14
CA THR A 353 20.71 2.55 -11.36
C THR A 353 21.54 2.22 -10.12
N GLY A 354 22.74 2.77 -10.00
CA GLY A 354 23.66 2.51 -8.90
C GLY A 354 24.52 3.72 -8.54
N VAL A 355 25.36 3.52 -7.54
CA VAL A 355 26.30 4.55 -7.04
C VAL A 355 27.48 4.70 -8.01
N ILE A 356 27.82 5.93 -8.36
CA ILE A 356 29.06 6.31 -9.05
C ILE A 356 29.77 7.29 -8.14
N GLU A 357 30.86 6.84 -7.52
CA GLU A 357 31.65 7.65 -6.62
C GLU A 357 32.49 8.69 -7.40
N PRO A 358 32.79 9.87 -6.79
CA PRO A 358 33.81 10.77 -7.33
C PRO A 358 35.19 10.09 -7.38
N GLU A 359 36.07 10.64 -8.23
CA GLU A 359 37.45 10.18 -8.31
C GLU A 359 38.18 10.38 -6.95
N LEU A 360 39.08 9.45 -6.63
CA LEU A 360 39.95 9.57 -5.46
C LEU A 360 40.89 10.76 -5.65
N LEU A 361 41.10 11.52 -4.58
CA LEU A 361 42.02 12.66 -4.55
C LEU A 361 43.47 12.21 -4.26
#